data_82d7249fe0c065215940bf3b45a4801b
#
_entry.id   82d7249fe0c065215940bf3b45a4801b
#
_cell.length_a   1.000
_cell.length_b   1.000
_cell.length_c   1.000
_cell.angle_alpha   90.00
_cell.angle_beta   90.00
_cell.angle_gamma   90.00
#
_symmetry.space_group_name_H-M   'P 1'
#
loop_
_entity.id
_entity.type
_entity.pdbx_description
1 polymer ?
#
loop_
_entity_poly.entity_id
_entity_poly.type
_entity_poly.pdbx_seq_one_letter_code
_entity_poly.pdbx_strand_id
1 'polypeptide(L)'
;MKRKEFIKIIGLGGLAISVVPNGFSATLGTKTNEEICRSQWNTLCGNIGEVYKTDAFKYVHPKKGKPNVLIYGDSISILYTSEARAQLDDKATVFRLFKNGGSSQNFIPNMNTLQETMFQPNLKEGWDFKWDIIHFNVGLHDLKYLKGKNLNKEGKQVSSISEYKMNLQAICEYLKSNFPKAKLIFATTTPVPAHAKGRFEGDSVIYNKAALEVLEKYPDIKINDLYRFTKPHLETWAQEPGNVHYKELGFLAQGKEVAKIIETEL
;
A
#
# COMPACT_ATOMS: atom_id res chain seq x y z
N MET A 1 -49.89 -10.25 9.14
CA MET A 1 -50.80 -10.71 10.26
C MET A 1 -49.99 -10.78 11.55
N LYS A 2 -50.37 -9.92 12.50
CA LYS A 2 -50.32 -10.00 14.00
C LYS A 2 -48.98 -10.31 14.69
N ARG A 3 -48.44 -9.26 15.27
CA ARG A 3 -48.01 -8.96 16.66
C ARG A 3 -48.58 -9.87 17.75
N LYS A 4 -47.77 -10.18 18.80
CA LYS A 4 -48.06 -10.15 20.28
C LYS A 4 -46.77 -10.59 20.98
N GLU A 5 -46.07 -9.72 21.70
CA GLU A 5 -46.11 -9.32 23.12
C GLU A 5 -46.25 -10.49 24.07
N PHE A 6 -45.26 -10.62 24.98
CA PHE A 6 -45.54 -11.04 26.37
C PHE A 6 -44.55 -10.34 27.34
N ILE A 7 -45.20 -9.68 28.30
CA ILE A 7 -44.61 -8.88 29.40
C ILE A 7 -44.82 -9.65 30.70
N LYS A 8 -43.87 -9.50 31.62
CA LYS A 8 -43.92 -9.61 33.09
C LYS A 8 -43.95 -11.01 33.75
N ILE A 9 -42.97 -11.21 34.64
CA ILE A 9 -43.26 -11.58 36.05
C ILE A 9 -42.21 -10.89 36.94
N ILE A 10 -42.72 -10.11 37.92
CA ILE A 10 -42.04 -9.54 39.08
C ILE A 10 -42.10 -10.60 40.20
N GLY A 11 -40.97 -10.85 40.84
CA GLY A 11 -40.92 -11.65 42.07
C GLY A 11 -39.93 -11.02 43.05
N LEU A 12 -40.44 -10.38 44.09
CA LEU A 12 -39.70 -9.92 45.27
C LEU A 12 -39.24 -11.12 46.11
N GLY A 13 -38.04 -11.03 46.67
CA GLY A 13 -37.67 -11.92 47.77
C GLY A 13 -36.19 -11.83 48.18
N GLY A 14 -35.92 -11.17 49.30
CA GLY A 14 -34.86 -11.57 50.23
C GLY A 14 -33.48 -10.85 50.09
N LEU A 15 -33.28 -9.86 50.99
CA LEU A 15 -31.95 -9.35 51.33
C LEU A 15 -31.06 -10.47 51.92
N ALA A 16 -29.95 -10.73 51.29
CA ALA A 16 -28.78 -11.32 51.93
C ALA A 16 -27.58 -10.42 51.67
N ILE A 17 -27.17 -9.69 52.68
CA ILE A 17 -25.91 -8.91 52.66
C ILE A 17 -24.77 -9.90 52.79
N SER A 18 -24.13 -10.27 51.69
CA SER A 18 -22.80 -10.88 51.71
C SER A 18 -21.77 -9.80 51.46
N VAL A 19 -21.02 -9.45 52.46
CA VAL A 19 -19.81 -8.66 52.41
C VAL A 19 -18.80 -9.45 51.57
N VAL A 20 -18.57 -9.02 50.33
CA VAL A 20 -17.43 -9.51 49.51
C VAL A 20 -16.25 -8.57 49.75
N PRO A 21 -15.10 -9.10 50.21
CA PRO A 21 -13.93 -8.26 50.42
C PRO A 21 -13.32 -7.83 49.10
N ASN A 22 -13.03 -6.57 49.10
CA ASN A 22 -12.02 -5.84 48.28
C ASN A 22 -11.53 -6.41 46.96
N GLY A 23 -11.91 -5.73 45.89
CA GLY A 23 -10.89 -5.01 45.08
C GLY A 23 -10.10 -5.84 44.09
N PHE A 24 -10.75 -6.29 43.03
CA PHE A 24 -10.09 -6.20 41.71
C PHE A 24 -10.78 -5.09 40.91
N SER A 25 -10.36 -3.87 41.16
CA SER A 25 -10.51 -2.80 40.19
C SER A 25 -9.58 -3.18 39.04
N ALA A 26 -10.13 -3.89 38.05
CA ALA A 26 -9.47 -3.96 36.76
C ALA A 26 -9.43 -2.52 36.26
N THR A 27 -8.32 -1.83 36.49
CA THR A 27 -7.97 -0.62 35.76
C THR A 27 -7.97 -1.03 34.30
N LEU A 28 -9.05 -0.68 33.59
CA LEU A 28 -9.06 -0.62 32.14
C LEU A 28 -7.99 0.40 31.78
N GLY A 29 -6.76 -0.10 31.57
CA GLY A 29 -5.64 0.73 31.19
C GLY A 29 -6.04 1.50 29.92
N THR A 30 -5.99 2.82 29.99
CA THR A 30 -6.17 3.68 28.81
C THR A 30 -5.12 3.26 27.78
N LYS A 31 -5.59 2.84 26.60
CA LYS A 31 -4.68 2.48 25.50
C LYS A 31 -3.76 3.64 25.22
N THR A 32 -2.48 3.36 25.01
CA THR A 32 -1.52 4.36 24.54
C THR A 32 -1.88 4.82 23.12
N ASN A 33 -1.42 6.00 22.74
CA ASN A 33 -1.68 6.51 21.40
C ASN A 33 -1.07 5.62 20.31
N GLU A 34 0.06 4.97 20.59
CA GLU A 34 0.63 3.96 19.69
C GLU A 34 -0.29 2.74 19.53
N GLU A 35 -0.87 2.23 20.61
CA GLU A 35 -1.82 1.12 20.55
C GLU A 35 -3.08 1.47 19.77
N ILE A 36 -3.55 2.72 19.86
CA ILE A 36 -4.70 3.21 19.11
C ILE A 36 -4.34 3.27 17.62
N CYS A 37 -3.22 3.89 17.24
CA CYS A 37 -2.75 3.95 15.86
C CYS A 37 -2.51 2.55 15.26
N ARG A 38 -1.89 1.65 16.04
CA ARG A 38 -1.68 0.24 15.64
C ARG A 38 -3.02 -0.48 15.39
N SER A 39 -4.00 -0.25 16.25
CA SER A 39 -5.34 -0.82 16.08
C SER A 39 -6.04 -0.30 14.82
N GLN A 40 -5.94 1.00 14.54
CA GLN A 40 -6.49 1.62 13.33
C GLN A 40 -5.80 1.09 12.07
N TRP A 41 -4.48 0.98 12.09
CA TRP A 41 -3.72 0.38 10.99
C TRP A 41 -4.13 -1.07 10.72
N ASN A 42 -4.23 -1.89 11.76
CA ASN A 42 -4.66 -3.27 11.63
C ASN A 42 -6.08 -3.40 11.10
N THR A 43 -6.98 -2.49 11.50
CA THR A 43 -8.35 -2.42 10.97
C THR A 43 -8.34 -2.06 9.48
N LEU A 44 -7.55 -1.06 9.10
CA LEU A 44 -7.39 -0.64 7.71
C LEU A 44 -6.83 -1.77 6.83
N CYS A 45 -5.89 -2.55 7.35
CA CYS A 45 -5.30 -3.71 6.70
C CYS A 45 -6.17 -4.99 6.80
N GLY A 46 -7.24 -5.00 7.58
CA GLY A 46 -7.93 -6.19 8.09
C GLY A 46 -8.57 -7.14 7.08
N ASN A 47 -8.65 -6.74 5.80
CA ASN A 47 -9.15 -7.60 4.71
C ASN A 47 -8.03 -8.15 3.82
N ILE A 48 -6.79 -8.10 4.29
CA ILE A 48 -5.65 -8.68 3.57
C ILE A 48 -5.65 -10.18 3.82
N GLY A 49 -5.83 -10.96 2.76
CA GLY A 49 -5.76 -12.42 2.83
C GLY A 49 -4.40 -12.92 3.34
N GLU A 50 -4.33 -14.15 3.84
CA GLU A 50 -3.12 -14.75 4.43
C GLU A 50 -1.86 -14.62 3.56
N VAL A 51 -2.02 -14.68 2.22
CA VAL A 51 -0.92 -14.50 1.24
C VAL A 51 -0.23 -13.14 1.38
N TYR A 52 -0.92 -12.14 1.91
CA TYR A 52 -0.42 -10.78 2.08
C TYR A 52 -0.12 -10.40 3.53
N LYS A 53 -0.26 -11.31 4.48
CA LYS A 53 0.19 -11.12 5.87
C LYS A 53 1.72 -11.17 5.94
N THR A 54 2.36 -10.22 5.26
CA THR A 54 3.82 -10.07 5.25
C THR A 54 4.23 -8.90 6.12
N ASP A 55 5.51 -8.85 6.49
CA ASP A 55 6.11 -7.70 7.17
C ASP A 55 5.89 -6.37 6.45
N ALA A 56 5.58 -6.40 5.15
CA ALA A 56 5.25 -5.20 4.39
C ALA A 56 4.08 -4.42 4.99
N PHE A 57 3.09 -5.11 5.54
CA PHE A 57 1.87 -4.51 6.13
C PHE A 57 1.92 -4.33 7.65
N LYS A 58 3.05 -4.61 8.29
CA LYS A 58 3.16 -4.35 9.71
C LYS A 58 2.97 -2.85 10.02
N TYR A 59 2.40 -2.57 11.18
CA TYR A 59 2.35 -1.22 11.71
C TYR A 59 3.77 -0.64 11.84
N VAL A 60 3.92 0.61 11.48
CA VAL A 60 5.16 1.35 11.59
C VAL A 60 4.91 2.61 12.44
N HIS A 61 5.72 2.79 13.46
CA HIS A 61 5.72 4.02 14.27
C HIS A 61 6.69 5.04 13.65
N PRO A 62 6.31 6.32 13.52
CA PRO A 62 7.22 7.36 13.04
C PRO A 62 8.46 7.47 13.94
N LYS A 63 9.64 7.49 13.34
CA LYS A 63 10.89 7.68 14.08
C LYS A 63 11.17 9.18 14.25
N LYS A 64 11.36 9.63 15.49
CA LYS A 64 11.63 11.04 15.79
C LYS A 64 12.85 11.56 15.01
N GLY A 65 12.65 12.65 14.27
CA GLY A 65 13.72 13.31 13.51
C GLY A 65 14.13 12.57 12.23
N LYS A 66 13.40 11.55 11.80
CA LYS A 66 13.62 10.86 10.52
C LYS A 66 12.56 11.23 9.51
N PRO A 67 12.93 11.37 8.23
CA PRO A 67 11.96 11.53 7.15
C PRO A 67 10.96 10.36 7.07
N ASN A 68 9.73 10.67 6.68
CA ASN A 68 8.65 9.70 6.51
C ASN A 68 8.44 9.42 5.02
N VAL A 69 8.67 8.19 4.62
CA VAL A 69 8.61 7.71 3.25
C VAL A 69 7.37 6.85 3.07
N LEU A 70 6.56 7.13 2.05
CA LEU A 70 5.47 6.25 1.63
C LEU A 70 5.88 5.46 0.39
N ILE A 71 5.73 4.15 0.43
CA ILE A 71 5.78 3.27 -0.74
C ILE A 71 4.34 2.94 -1.16
N TYR A 72 3.92 3.43 -2.33
CA TYR A 72 2.67 3.06 -2.98
C TYR A 72 2.96 2.14 -4.17
N GLY A 73 2.28 1.01 -4.25
CA GLY A 73 2.37 0.13 -5.43
C GLY A 73 1.57 -1.16 -5.24
N ASP A 74 1.71 -2.04 -6.20
CA ASP A 74 0.99 -3.31 -6.28
C ASP A 74 1.70 -4.48 -5.57
N SER A 75 1.48 -5.72 -6.02
CA SER A 75 2.07 -6.92 -5.44
C SER A 75 3.60 -6.97 -5.54
N ILE A 76 4.19 -6.32 -6.53
CA ILE A 76 5.66 -6.24 -6.65
C ILE A 76 6.22 -5.42 -5.48
N SER A 77 5.59 -4.27 -5.18
CA SER A 77 5.98 -3.45 -4.04
C SER A 77 5.75 -4.13 -2.69
N ILE A 78 4.73 -5.00 -2.57
CA ILE A 78 4.52 -5.79 -1.35
C ILE A 78 5.75 -6.65 -1.05
N LEU A 79 6.29 -7.32 -2.08
CA LEU A 79 7.43 -8.21 -1.92
C LEU A 79 8.70 -7.44 -1.51
N TYR A 80 9.01 -6.31 -2.13
CA TYR A 80 10.27 -5.60 -1.88
C TYR A 80 10.23 -4.62 -0.70
N THR A 81 9.06 -4.27 -0.16
CA THR A 81 8.95 -3.23 0.90
C THR A 81 9.74 -3.57 2.15
N SER A 82 9.74 -4.84 2.58
CA SER A 82 10.46 -5.25 3.80
C SER A 82 11.97 -5.02 3.68
N GLU A 83 12.54 -5.32 2.50
CA GLU A 83 13.95 -5.07 2.23
C GLU A 83 14.25 -3.56 2.13
N ALA A 84 13.43 -2.81 1.39
CA ALA A 84 13.61 -1.36 1.31
C ALA A 84 13.55 -0.70 2.69
N ARG A 85 12.67 -1.18 3.57
CA ARG A 85 12.58 -0.74 4.97
C ARG A 85 13.83 -1.09 5.77
N ALA A 86 14.39 -2.28 5.60
CA ALA A 86 15.60 -2.71 6.28
C ALA A 86 16.82 -1.88 5.87
N GLN A 87 16.97 -1.58 4.58
CA GLN A 87 18.06 -0.76 4.05
C GLN A 87 18.02 0.71 4.50
N LEU A 88 16.83 1.21 4.86
CA LEU A 88 16.61 2.60 5.29
C LEU A 88 16.34 2.74 6.79
N ASP A 89 16.52 1.67 7.60
CA ASP A 89 16.07 1.63 8.99
C ASP A 89 16.66 2.75 9.88
N ASP A 90 17.92 3.09 9.67
CA ASP A 90 18.62 4.16 10.39
C ASP A 90 18.46 5.55 9.74
N LYS A 91 17.89 5.64 8.54
CA LYS A 91 17.83 6.86 7.71
C LYS A 91 16.42 7.45 7.62
N ALA A 92 15.39 6.61 7.54
CA ALA A 92 14.01 7.04 7.33
C ALA A 92 13.01 6.12 8.03
N THR A 93 11.78 6.59 8.18
CA THR A 93 10.63 5.75 8.53
C THR A 93 9.90 5.38 7.25
N VAL A 94 9.89 4.09 6.88
CA VAL A 94 9.29 3.64 5.62
C VAL A 94 7.93 3.00 5.88
N PHE A 95 6.89 3.67 5.44
CA PHE A 95 5.51 3.23 5.42
C PHE A 95 5.15 2.61 4.07
N ARG A 96 4.07 1.90 4.04
CA ARG A 96 3.51 1.34 2.83
C ARG A 96 2.00 1.58 2.76
N LEU A 97 1.44 1.60 1.53
CA LEU A 97 -0.01 1.55 1.35
C LEU A 97 -0.59 0.31 2.07
N PHE A 98 -1.74 0.47 2.71
CA PHE A 98 -2.40 -0.56 3.53
C PHE A 98 -2.89 -1.80 2.76
N LYS A 99 -2.81 -1.80 1.44
CA LYS A 99 -3.25 -2.90 0.56
C LYS A 99 -2.46 -2.94 -0.74
N ASN A 100 -2.82 -3.86 -1.64
CA ASN A 100 -2.36 -3.84 -3.02
C ASN A 100 -2.94 -2.60 -3.73
N GLY A 101 -2.09 -1.75 -4.30
CA GLY A 101 -2.47 -0.49 -4.93
C GLY A 101 -3.33 -0.67 -6.19
N GLY A 102 -3.19 -1.81 -6.87
CA GLY A 102 -3.96 -2.12 -8.07
C GLY A 102 -3.59 -1.26 -9.28
N SER A 103 -4.58 -0.93 -10.12
CA SER A 103 -4.41 -0.07 -11.29
C SER A 103 -4.35 1.42 -10.92
N SER A 104 -3.95 2.26 -11.87
CA SER A 104 -3.88 3.72 -11.73
C SER A 104 -5.19 4.35 -11.26
N GLN A 105 -6.34 3.79 -11.64
CA GLN A 105 -7.68 4.26 -11.21
C GLN A 105 -7.87 4.19 -9.69
N ASN A 106 -7.18 3.28 -9.01
CA ASN A 106 -7.30 3.09 -7.56
C ASN A 106 -6.41 4.02 -6.75
N PHE A 107 -5.49 4.73 -7.38
CA PHE A 107 -4.46 5.50 -6.66
C PHE A 107 -5.07 6.56 -5.75
N ILE A 108 -5.82 7.49 -6.30
CA ILE A 108 -6.40 8.62 -5.55
C ILE A 108 -7.39 8.12 -4.48
N PRO A 109 -8.34 7.21 -4.77
CA PRO A 109 -9.20 6.64 -3.74
C PRO A 109 -8.43 5.97 -2.59
N ASN A 110 -7.39 5.20 -2.90
CA ASN A 110 -6.57 4.55 -1.87
C ASN A 110 -5.77 5.56 -1.03
N MET A 111 -5.23 6.60 -1.65
CA MET A 111 -4.51 7.67 -0.94
C MET A 111 -5.44 8.45 -0.03
N ASN A 112 -6.65 8.78 -0.48
CA ASN A 112 -7.65 9.44 0.36
C ASN A 112 -8.00 8.57 1.57
N THR A 113 -8.29 7.29 1.37
CA THR A 113 -8.56 6.34 2.48
C THR A 113 -7.40 6.29 3.47
N LEU A 114 -6.14 6.24 2.98
CA LEU A 114 -4.96 6.25 3.83
C LEU A 114 -4.87 7.53 4.66
N GLN A 115 -5.04 8.70 4.02
CA GLN A 115 -4.96 10.01 4.66
C GLN A 115 -6.08 10.20 5.71
N GLU A 116 -7.31 9.88 5.33
CA GLU A 116 -8.48 9.96 6.21
C GLU A 116 -8.37 9.04 7.42
N THR A 117 -7.67 7.92 7.30
CA THR A 117 -7.47 6.98 8.43
C THR A 117 -6.33 7.41 9.33
N MET A 118 -5.18 7.78 8.76
CA MET A 118 -3.96 8.04 9.55
C MET A 118 -3.97 9.42 10.22
N PHE A 119 -4.44 10.45 9.53
CA PHE A 119 -4.28 11.83 10.00
C PHE A 119 -5.52 12.40 10.67
N GLN A 120 -6.28 11.56 11.37
CA GLN A 120 -7.39 12.01 12.20
C GLN A 120 -6.90 12.76 13.45
N PRO A 121 -7.62 13.78 13.93
CA PRO A 121 -7.21 14.56 15.10
C PRO A 121 -6.94 13.71 16.36
N ASN A 122 -7.70 12.64 16.58
CA ASN A 122 -7.56 11.75 17.73
C ASN A 122 -6.35 10.79 17.61
N LEU A 123 -5.68 10.74 16.45
CA LEU A 123 -4.49 9.93 16.20
C LEU A 123 -3.21 10.76 16.14
N LYS A 124 -3.33 12.08 16.31
CA LYS A 124 -2.27 13.05 16.10
C LYS A 124 -1.01 12.77 16.92
N GLU A 125 -1.13 12.29 18.14
CA GLU A 125 0.04 11.98 18.97
C GLU A 125 0.87 10.80 18.46
N GLY A 126 0.28 9.91 17.62
CA GLY A 126 0.97 8.79 17.00
C GLY A 126 1.35 9.04 15.54
N TRP A 127 0.57 9.86 14.82
CA TRP A 127 0.74 10.14 13.40
C TRP A 127 0.65 11.64 13.08
N ASP A 128 1.43 12.46 13.77
CA ASP A 128 1.58 13.89 13.48
C ASP A 128 2.80 14.13 12.59
N PHE A 129 2.68 13.77 11.31
CA PHE A 129 3.74 14.00 10.33
C PHE A 129 3.18 14.28 8.94
N LYS A 130 4.04 14.63 8.02
CA LYS A 130 3.78 14.72 6.58
C LYS A 130 4.70 13.78 5.85
N TRP A 131 4.29 13.36 4.66
CA TRP A 131 5.17 12.60 3.79
C TRP A 131 6.31 13.49 3.30
N ASP A 132 7.55 13.06 3.53
CA ASP A 132 8.75 13.72 3.00
C ASP A 132 9.09 13.17 1.62
N ILE A 133 8.85 11.88 1.40
CA ILE A 133 9.04 11.21 0.11
C ILE A 133 7.85 10.29 -0.18
N ILE A 134 7.35 10.33 -1.42
CA ILE A 134 6.36 9.37 -1.92
C ILE A 134 6.97 8.65 -3.12
N HIS A 135 7.30 7.38 -2.93
CA HIS A 135 7.71 6.46 -4.00
C HIS A 135 6.48 5.69 -4.47
N PHE A 136 6.13 5.82 -5.75
CA PHE A 136 4.90 5.23 -6.26
C PHE A 136 5.07 4.52 -7.60
N ASN A 137 4.28 3.46 -7.79
CA ASN A 137 4.21 2.67 -9.01
C ASN A 137 2.74 2.36 -9.35
N VAL A 138 2.38 2.48 -10.61
CA VAL A 138 1.16 2.00 -11.24
C VAL A 138 1.47 1.55 -12.67
N GLY A 139 0.73 0.58 -13.20
CA GLY A 139 0.89 0.13 -14.58
C GLY A 139 0.68 -1.38 -14.76
N LEU A 140 1.28 -2.24 -13.92
CA LEU A 140 1.18 -3.70 -14.05
C LEU A 140 -0.26 -4.22 -13.94
N HIS A 141 -1.12 -3.51 -13.24
CA HIS A 141 -2.55 -3.80 -13.17
C HIS A 141 -3.37 -3.11 -14.25
N ASP A 142 -2.86 -2.03 -14.84
CA ASP A 142 -3.50 -1.31 -15.95
C ASP A 142 -3.40 -2.11 -17.25
N LEU A 143 -2.22 -2.64 -17.55
CA LEU A 143 -1.92 -3.37 -18.78
C LEU A 143 -2.55 -4.77 -18.87
N LYS A 144 -3.09 -5.31 -17.76
CA LYS A 144 -3.68 -6.66 -17.77
C LYS A 144 -5.04 -6.72 -18.45
N TYR A 145 -5.36 -7.87 -19.01
CA TYR A 145 -6.60 -8.19 -19.67
C TYR A 145 -7.47 -9.09 -18.80
N LEU A 146 -8.76 -8.80 -18.72
CA LEU A 146 -9.73 -9.53 -17.89
C LEU A 146 -10.97 -9.92 -18.72
N LYS A 147 -11.40 -11.20 -18.56
CA LYS A 147 -12.73 -11.67 -18.97
C LYS A 147 -13.55 -11.93 -17.71
N GLY A 148 -14.44 -11.02 -17.37
CA GLY A 148 -15.03 -10.94 -16.04
C GLY A 148 -13.95 -10.60 -14.99
N LYS A 149 -13.80 -11.45 -13.98
CA LYS A 149 -12.77 -11.30 -12.93
C LYS A 149 -11.46 -12.07 -13.22
N ASN A 150 -11.42 -12.86 -14.29
CA ASN A 150 -10.30 -13.75 -14.59
C ASN A 150 -9.30 -13.11 -15.55
N LEU A 151 -8.01 -13.33 -15.29
CA LEU A 151 -6.93 -12.97 -16.20
C LEU A 151 -7.09 -13.73 -17.52
N ASN A 152 -7.29 -13.03 -18.64
CA ASN A 152 -7.49 -13.63 -19.95
C ASN A 152 -7.13 -12.61 -21.04
N LYS A 153 -6.23 -12.97 -21.95
CA LYS A 153 -5.77 -12.11 -23.07
C LYS A 153 -6.87 -11.77 -24.08
N GLU A 154 -7.93 -12.57 -24.15
CA GLU A 154 -9.11 -12.31 -24.99
C GLU A 154 -10.11 -11.35 -24.32
N GLY A 155 -9.85 -10.95 -23.10
CA GLY A 155 -10.71 -10.06 -22.34
C GLY A 155 -10.47 -8.58 -22.65
N LYS A 156 -11.11 -7.73 -21.85
CA LYS A 156 -10.90 -6.27 -21.92
C LYS A 156 -9.65 -5.89 -21.11
N GLN A 157 -8.84 -4.99 -21.64
CA GLN A 157 -7.74 -4.37 -20.92
C GLN A 157 -8.28 -3.49 -19.79
N VAL A 158 -7.61 -3.48 -18.62
CA VAL A 158 -8.08 -2.75 -17.44
C VAL A 158 -8.05 -1.23 -17.69
N SER A 159 -6.96 -0.73 -18.25
CA SER A 159 -6.87 0.66 -18.68
C SER A 159 -6.18 0.71 -20.05
N SER A 160 -6.82 1.31 -21.03
CA SER A 160 -6.14 1.64 -22.29
C SER A 160 -4.98 2.59 -22.04
N ILE A 161 -4.06 2.73 -23.00
CA ILE A 161 -2.94 3.68 -22.91
C ILE A 161 -3.43 5.11 -22.66
N SER A 162 -4.52 5.52 -23.33
CA SER A 162 -5.10 6.86 -23.11
C SER A 162 -5.64 7.03 -21.69
N GLU A 163 -6.40 6.07 -21.18
CA GLU A 163 -6.91 6.09 -19.80
C GLU A 163 -5.77 6.07 -18.77
N TYR A 164 -4.75 5.24 -18.99
CA TYR A 164 -3.57 5.19 -18.13
C TYR A 164 -2.85 6.54 -18.07
N LYS A 165 -2.62 7.20 -19.22
CA LYS A 165 -2.00 8.53 -19.28
C LYS A 165 -2.83 9.58 -18.54
N MET A 166 -4.17 9.59 -18.74
CA MET A 166 -5.06 10.50 -18.00
C MET A 166 -5.01 10.26 -16.49
N ASN A 167 -5.06 9.00 -16.07
CA ASN A 167 -4.99 8.63 -14.67
C ASN A 167 -3.64 9.02 -14.04
N LEU A 168 -2.52 8.78 -14.74
CA LEU A 168 -1.20 9.13 -14.24
C LEU A 168 -1.01 10.65 -14.14
N GLN A 169 -1.53 11.40 -15.10
CA GLN A 169 -1.54 12.87 -15.01
C GLN A 169 -2.33 13.33 -13.78
N ALA A 170 -3.55 12.81 -13.56
CA ALA A 170 -4.35 13.12 -12.40
C ALA A 170 -3.65 12.73 -11.08
N ILE A 171 -2.91 11.61 -11.05
CA ILE A 171 -2.09 11.20 -9.92
C ILE A 171 -0.98 12.24 -9.63
N CYS A 172 -0.26 12.68 -10.65
CA CYS A 172 0.79 13.69 -10.49
C CYS A 172 0.23 15.01 -9.95
N GLU A 173 -0.88 15.48 -10.50
CA GLU A 173 -1.57 16.69 -10.05
C GLU A 173 -2.07 16.56 -8.60
N TYR A 174 -2.68 15.41 -8.27
CA TYR A 174 -3.11 15.08 -6.91
C TYR A 174 -1.95 15.10 -5.92
N LEU A 175 -0.84 14.44 -6.25
CA LEU A 175 0.34 14.37 -5.39
C LEU A 175 0.94 15.76 -5.15
N LYS A 176 1.11 16.56 -6.20
CA LYS A 176 1.67 17.92 -6.09
C LYS A 176 0.76 18.86 -5.32
N SER A 177 -0.56 18.72 -5.43
CA SER A 177 -1.53 19.56 -4.73
C SER A 177 -1.65 19.19 -3.25
N ASN A 178 -1.68 17.90 -2.93
CA ASN A 178 -1.91 17.43 -1.55
C ASN A 178 -0.62 17.28 -0.74
N PHE A 179 0.52 17.07 -1.42
CA PHE A 179 1.84 16.87 -0.79
C PHE A 179 2.91 17.78 -1.41
N PRO A 180 2.71 19.10 -1.41
CA PRO A 180 3.57 20.04 -2.16
C PRO A 180 5.02 20.08 -1.68
N LYS A 181 5.33 19.54 -0.50
CA LYS A 181 6.67 19.47 0.06
C LYS A 181 7.30 18.09 -0.08
N ALA A 182 6.53 17.07 -0.43
CA ALA A 182 7.06 15.73 -0.61
C ALA A 182 7.86 15.64 -1.91
N LYS A 183 9.03 15.01 -1.84
CA LYS A 183 9.76 14.58 -3.02
C LYS A 183 9.06 13.35 -3.62
N LEU A 184 8.85 13.37 -4.92
CA LEU A 184 8.10 12.34 -5.63
C LEU A 184 9.02 11.47 -6.46
N ILE A 185 8.85 10.15 -6.37
CA ILE A 185 9.63 9.17 -7.13
C ILE A 185 8.64 8.21 -7.81
N PHE A 186 8.62 8.19 -9.13
CA PHE A 186 7.85 7.23 -9.91
C PHE A 186 8.72 6.01 -10.26
N ALA A 187 8.27 4.79 -9.94
CA ALA A 187 8.92 3.57 -10.38
C ALA A 187 8.24 3.00 -11.63
N THR A 188 9.03 2.73 -12.67
CA THR A 188 8.53 2.08 -13.88
C THR A 188 8.01 0.67 -13.59
N THR A 189 6.98 0.26 -14.34
CA THR A 189 6.41 -1.09 -14.24
C THR A 189 7.44 -2.14 -14.64
N THR A 190 7.61 -3.18 -13.83
CA THR A 190 8.55 -4.28 -14.09
C THR A 190 8.20 -5.08 -15.34
N PRO A 191 9.15 -5.84 -15.93
CA PRO A 191 8.91 -6.61 -17.13
C PRO A 191 7.78 -7.63 -16.99
N VAL A 192 6.98 -7.76 -18.04
CA VAL A 192 6.04 -8.87 -18.21
C VAL A 192 6.75 -9.98 -18.96
N PRO A 193 6.87 -11.19 -18.37
CA PRO A 193 7.53 -12.32 -19.04
C PRO A 193 6.67 -12.89 -20.18
N ALA A 194 7.30 -13.64 -21.07
CA ALA A 194 6.59 -14.45 -22.06
C ALA A 194 5.59 -15.39 -21.36
N HIS A 195 4.46 -15.65 -22.02
CA HIS A 195 3.38 -16.51 -21.52
C HIS A 195 2.67 -16.03 -20.24
N ALA A 196 2.88 -14.79 -19.80
CA ALA A 196 2.17 -14.22 -18.65
C ALA A 196 0.65 -14.30 -18.85
N LYS A 197 -0.05 -14.79 -17.81
CA LYS A 197 -1.51 -14.90 -17.83
C LYS A 197 -2.14 -13.51 -17.87
N GLY A 198 -3.01 -13.29 -18.88
CA GLY A 198 -3.75 -12.03 -19.04
C GLY A 198 -2.87 -10.80 -19.29
N ARG A 199 -1.65 -10.96 -19.80
CA ARG A 199 -0.72 -9.87 -20.18
C ARG A 199 0.09 -10.30 -21.39
N PHE A 200 0.44 -9.35 -22.25
CA PHE A 200 1.35 -9.61 -23.35
C PHE A 200 2.77 -9.20 -23.00
N GLU A 201 3.73 -9.99 -23.43
CA GLU A 201 5.13 -9.59 -23.39
C GLU A 201 5.31 -8.29 -24.16
N GLY A 202 6.05 -7.32 -23.59
CA GLY A 202 6.23 -6.00 -24.20
C GLY A 202 5.21 -4.94 -23.76
N ASP A 203 4.03 -5.30 -23.23
CA ASP A 203 3.05 -4.30 -22.75
C ASP A 203 3.66 -3.34 -21.72
N SER A 204 4.53 -3.83 -20.83
CA SER A 204 5.21 -2.97 -19.85
C SER A 204 6.12 -1.93 -20.50
N VAL A 205 6.70 -2.21 -21.67
CA VAL A 205 7.49 -1.21 -22.43
C VAL A 205 6.59 -0.08 -22.91
N ILE A 206 5.41 -0.44 -23.46
CA ILE A 206 4.43 0.52 -23.98
C ILE A 206 3.89 1.41 -22.86
N TYR A 207 3.53 0.79 -21.71
CA TYR A 207 3.02 1.53 -20.57
C TYR A 207 4.07 2.40 -19.90
N ASN A 208 5.32 1.94 -19.79
CA ASN A 208 6.44 2.74 -19.28
C ASN A 208 6.75 3.93 -20.20
N LYS A 209 6.71 3.73 -21.54
CA LYS A 209 6.84 4.84 -22.48
C LYS A 209 5.73 5.87 -22.28
N ALA A 210 4.48 5.42 -22.19
CA ALA A 210 3.33 6.30 -21.95
C ALA A 210 3.46 7.05 -20.60
N ALA A 211 3.98 6.39 -19.56
CA ALA A 211 4.26 7.02 -18.28
C ALA A 211 5.31 8.12 -18.40
N LEU A 212 6.43 7.84 -19.06
CA LEU A 212 7.50 8.82 -19.24
C LEU A 212 7.03 10.05 -20.03
N GLU A 213 6.22 9.86 -21.09
CA GLU A 213 5.60 10.96 -21.84
C GLU A 213 4.70 11.87 -20.95
N VAL A 214 4.02 11.31 -19.94
CA VAL A 214 3.27 12.12 -18.97
C VAL A 214 4.23 12.84 -18.04
N LEU A 215 5.24 12.14 -17.53
CA LEU A 215 6.20 12.65 -16.54
C LEU A 215 7.13 13.72 -17.09
N GLU A 216 7.30 13.83 -18.41
CA GLU A 216 7.99 14.97 -19.05
C GLU A 216 7.41 16.33 -18.63
N LYS A 217 6.10 16.38 -18.27
CA LYS A 217 5.45 17.59 -17.74
C LYS A 217 5.74 17.85 -16.26
N TYR A 218 6.36 16.92 -15.57
CA TYR A 218 6.66 16.94 -14.13
C TYR A 218 8.13 16.60 -13.86
N PRO A 219 9.08 17.45 -14.29
CA PRO A 219 10.51 17.14 -14.25
C PRO A 219 11.08 17.03 -12.83
N ASP A 220 10.34 17.45 -11.83
CA ASP A 220 10.63 17.31 -10.41
C ASP A 220 10.26 15.93 -9.84
N ILE A 221 9.56 15.11 -10.61
CA ILE A 221 9.30 13.70 -10.22
C ILE A 221 10.48 12.84 -10.70
N LYS A 222 11.22 12.30 -9.75
CA LYS A 222 12.35 11.42 -10.04
C LYS A 222 11.88 10.07 -10.60
N ILE A 223 12.62 9.51 -11.53
CA ILE A 223 12.35 8.20 -12.11
C ILE A 223 13.24 7.14 -11.48
N ASN A 224 12.60 6.11 -10.90
CA ASN A 224 13.23 4.84 -10.57
C ASN A 224 12.96 3.85 -11.72
N ASP A 225 13.93 3.63 -12.61
CA ASP A 225 13.74 2.70 -13.73
C ASP A 225 13.86 1.23 -13.30
N LEU A 226 12.87 0.79 -12.55
CA LEU A 226 12.79 -0.57 -12.04
C LEU A 226 12.61 -1.61 -13.16
N TYR A 227 12.04 -1.19 -14.32
CA TYR A 227 11.99 -2.04 -15.51
C TYR A 227 13.39 -2.39 -15.99
N ARG A 228 14.22 -1.37 -16.26
CA ARG A 228 15.58 -1.55 -16.74
C ARG A 228 16.44 -2.34 -15.75
N PHE A 229 16.28 -2.07 -14.46
CA PHE A 229 16.97 -2.79 -13.40
C PHE A 229 16.62 -4.28 -13.39
N THR A 230 15.34 -4.61 -13.54
CA THR A 230 14.84 -6.00 -13.42
C THR A 230 15.02 -6.83 -14.69
N LYS A 231 14.92 -6.19 -15.87
CA LYS A 231 14.88 -6.90 -17.16
C LYS A 231 16.03 -7.88 -17.43
N PRO A 232 17.30 -7.55 -17.14
CA PRO A 232 18.42 -8.47 -17.37
C PRO A 232 18.35 -9.76 -16.54
N HIS A 233 17.57 -9.75 -15.46
CA HIS A 233 17.48 -10.81 -14.48
C HIS A 233 16.13 -11.56 -14.53
N LEU A 234 15.25 -11.24 -15.48
CA LEU A 234 13.87 -11.72 -15.50
C LEU A 234 13.79 -13.26 -15.41
N GLU A 235 14.61 -13.99 -16.17
CA GLU A 235 14.59 -15.46 -16.18
C GLU A 235 15.06 -16.07 -14.85
N THR A 236 16.06 -15.45 -14.21
CA THR A 236 16.62 -15.97 -12.95
C THR A 236 15.81 -15.55 -11.74
N TRP A 237 15.15 -14.37 -11.78
CA TRP A 237 14.41 -13.83 -10.67
C TRP A 237 12.92 -14.18 -10.67
N ALA A 238 12.32 -14.49 -11.81
CA ALA A 238 10.91 -14.89 -11.88
C ALA A 238 10.61 -16.10 -10.99
N GLN A 239 9.45 -16.09 -10.32
CA GLN A 239 9.01 -17.22 -9.49
C GLN A 239 8.90 -18.51 -10.31
N GLU A 240 8.31 -18.38 -11.50
CA GLU A 240 8.12 -19.46 -12.48
C GLU A 240 7.92 -18.84 -13.88
N PRO A 241 8.07 -19.60 -14.95
CA PRO A 241 7.79 -19.12 -16.31
C PRO A 241 6.38 -18.51 -16.42
N GLY A 242 6.27 -17.32 -17.00
CA GLY A 242 5.00 -16.62 -17.16
C GLY A 242 4.47 -15.91 -15.91
N ASN A 243 5.14 -16.01 -14.78
CA ASN A 243 4.76 -15.30 -13.57
C ASN A 243 5.41 -13.89 -13.53
N VAL A 244 4.62 -12.86 -13.22
CA VAL A 244 5.10 -11.48 -13.08
C VAL A 244 5.77 -11.21 -11.72
N HIS A 245 5.68 -12.14 -10.78
CA HIS A 245 6.28 -12.01 -9.45
C HIS A 245 7.68 -12.62 -9.40
N TYR A 246 8.46 -12.23 -8.40
CA TYR A 246 9.87 -12.56 -8.26
C TYR A 246 10.13 -13.45 -7.06
N LYS A 247 11.15 -14.33 -7.19
CA LYS A 247 11.75 -15.09 -6.08
C LYS A 247 12.42 -14.14 -5.10
N GLU A 248 12.80 -14.65 -3.95
CA GLU A 248 13.46 -13.89 -2.89
C GLU A 248 14.66 -13.08 -3.40
N LEU A 249 15.55 -13.68 -4.15
CA LEU A 249 16.70 -12.99 -4.75
C LEU A 249 16.28 -11.75 -5.55
N GLY A 250 15.20 -11.86 -6.34
CA GLY A 250 14.70 -10.77 -7.18
C GLY A 250 14.07 -9.65 -6.36
N PHE A 251 13.14 -9.97 -5.44
CA PHE A 251 12.50 -8.91 -4.67
C PHE A 251 13.44 -8.26 -3.64
N LEU A 252 14.41 -8.97 -3.09
CA LEU A 252 15.46 -8.37 -2.25
C LEU A 252 16.32 -7.38 -3.07
N ALA A 253 16.74 -7.77 -4.27
CA ALA A 253 17.49 -6.87 -5.15
C ALA A 253 16.68 -5.61 -5.52
N GLN A 254 15.38 -5.77 -5.85
CA GLN A 254 14.47 -4.65 -6.11
C GLN A 254 14.32 -3.74 -4.88
N GLY A 255 14.20 -4.31 -3.68
CA GLY A 255 14.10 -3.55 -2.42
C GLY A 255 15.35 -2.70 -2.16
N LYS A 256 16.54 -3.24 -2.41
CA LYS A 256 17.80 -2.50 -2.31
C LYS A 256 17.87 -1.36 -3.33
N GLU A 257 17.45 -1.59 -4.57
CA GLU A 257 17.43 -0.54 -5.61
C GLU A 257 16.43 0.56 -5.26
N VAL A 258 15.23 0.21 -4.79
CA VAL A 258 14.23 1.17 -4.32
C VAL A 258 14.78 1.99 -3.15
N ALA A 259 15.41 1.36 -2.17
CA ALA A 259 16.02 2.05 -1.04
C ALA A 259 17.11 3.01 -1.48
N LYS A 260 18.00 2.59 -2.39
CA LYS A 260 19.08 3.42 -2.95
C LYS A 260 18.53 4.68 -3.63
N ILE A 261 17.47 4.56 -4.42
CA ILE A 261 16.86 5.73 -5.08
C ILE A 261 16.19 6.64 -4.04
N ILE A 262 15.47 6.09 -3.06
CA ILE A 262 14.88 6.88 -1.97
C ILE A 262 15.99 7.62 -1.20
N GLU A 263 17.09 6.98 -0.89
CA GLU A 263 18.22 7.58 -0.16
C GLU A 263 18.80 8.81 -0.87
N THR A 264 18.78 8.87 -2.20
CA THR A 264 19.23 10.06 -2.94
C THR A 264 18.31 11.27 -2.76
N GLU A 265 17.14 11.07 -2.13
CA GLU A 265 16.15 12.13 -1.87
C GLU A 265 16.03 12.44 -0.36
N LEU A 266 16.73 11.74 0.52
CA LEU A 266 16.80 12.08 1.94
C LEU A 266 17.70 13.30 2.17
#